data_f66915fde8fa8765e82c5c579fbbb770
#
_entry.id   f66915fde8fa8765e82c5c579fbbb770
#
_cell.length_a   1.000
_cell.length_b   1.000
_cell.length_c   1.000
_cell.angle_alpha   90.00
_cell.angle_beta   90.00
_cell.angle_gamma   90.00
#
_symmetry.space_group_name_H-M   'P 1'
#
loop_
_entity.id
_entity.type
_entity.pdbx_description
1 polymer ?
#
loop_
_entity_poly.entity_id
_entity_poly.type
_entity_poly.pdbx_seq_one_letter_code
_entity_poly.pdbx_strand_id
1 'polypeptide(L)'
;MDKDRKYLKTWLPFVDQTTEVSDTEKFIERVLENTETKKNEIFSIWFHEEFAGLIGFNDIDWLNRKTEIGYWLAEQMQGKGIATLSAEKLIHYGFKKLKLNRIQIKVAVGNTKSASIPKRLGFIFEGIERSGELHGRKYVDLEVYSRLKSDSTSF
;
A
#
# COMPACT_ATOMS: atom_id res chain seq x y z
N MET A 1 13.64 -4.49 -7.41
CA MET A 1 12.45 -4.77 -8.25
C MET A 1 12.75 -5.78 -9.35
N ASP A 2 13.80 -5.63 -10.14
CA ASP A 2 14.07 -6.52 -11.29
C ASP A 2 14.25 -8.00 -10.93
N LYS A 3 14.89 -8.31 -9.81
CA LYS A 3 15.05 -9.70 -9.34
C LYS A 3 13.72 -10.39 -9.06
N ASP A 4 12.70 -9.63 -8.66
CA ASP A 4 11.38 -10.14 -8.25
C ASP A 4 10.29 -9.78 -9.26
N ARG A 5 10.66 -9.28 -10.45
CA ARG A 5 9.72 -8.77 -11.47
C ARG A 5 8.60 -9.76 -11.78
N LYS A 6 8.95 -11.04 -11.99
CA LYS A 6 7.98 -12.09 -12.31
C LYS A 6 6.93 -12.26 -11.20
N TYR A 7 7.36 -12.20 -9.94
CA TYR A 7 6.48 -12.29 -8.79
C TYR A 7 5.61 -11.03 -8.63
N LEU A 8 6.25 -9.86 -8.63
CA LEU A 8 5.58 -8.58 -8.41
C LEU A 8 4.55 -8.27 -9.51
N LYS A 9 4.84 -8.62 -10.77
CA LYS A 9 3.95 -8.45 -11.91
C LYS A 9 2.59 -9.14 -11.72
N THR A 10 2.54 -10.22 -10.95
CA THR A 10 1.28 -10.93 -10.69
C THR A 10 0.26 -10.05 -9.96
N TRP A 11 0.75 -9.11 -9.12
CA TRP A 11 -0.11 -8.32 -8.23
C TRP A 11 0.01 -6.81 -8.40
N LEU A 12 1.06 -6.34 -9.08
CA LEU A 12 1.36 -4.92 -9.22
C LEU A 12 1.35 -4.53 -10.70
N PRO A 13 0.28 -3.90 -11.18
CA PRO A 13 0.13 -3.57 -12.61
C PRO A 13 1.21 -2.61 -13.13
N PHE A 14 1.77 -1.75 -12.29
CA PHE A 14 2.80 -0.79 -12.69
C PHE A 14 4.17 -1.42 -13.00
N VAL A 15 4.41 -2.67 -12.62
CA VAL A 15 5.68 -3.36 -12.88
C VAL A 15 5.95 -3.50 -14.37
N ASP A 16 4.92 -3.68 -15.17
CA ASP A 16 5.05 -3.74 -16.64
C ASP A 16 5.39 -2.39 -17.28
N GLN A 17 5.07 -1.30 -16.60
CA GLN A 17 5.34 0.06 -17.06
C GLN A 17 6.71 0.59 -16.58
N THR A 18 7.34 -0.09 -15.63
CA THR A 18 8.65 0.28 -15.09
C THR A 18 9.71 -0.62 -15.68
N THR A 19 10.25 -0.25 -16.83
CA THR A 19 11.21 -1.06 -17.61
C THR A 19 12.63 -0.52 -17.57
N GLU A 20 12.79 0.78 -17.36
CA GLU A 20 14.06 1.49 -17.34
C GLU A 20 14.30 2.23 -16.02
N VAL A 21 15.54 2.59 -15.74
CA VAL A 21 15.92 3.39 -14.57
C VAL A 21 15.19 4.74 -14.59
N SER A 22 15.06 5.34 -15.77
CA SER A 22 14.35 6.61 -15.97
C SER A 22 12.88 6.57 -15.54
N ASP A 23 12.22 5.43 -15.62
CA ASP A 23 10.83 5.28 -15.13
C ASP A 23 10.78 5.35 -13.61
N THR A 24 11.79 4.80 -12.95
CA THR A 24 11.93 4.89 -11.48
C THR A 24 12.25 6.32 -11.06
N GLU A 25 13.12 7.03 -11.78
CA GLU A 25 13.45 8.43 -11.52
C GLU A 25 12.21 9.32 -11.64
N LYS A 26 11.43 9.19 -12.71
CA LYS A 26 10.15 9.90 -12.89
C LYS A 26 9.13 9.57 -11.79
N PHE A 27 9.11 8.32 -11.34
CA PHE A 27 8.27 7.94 -10.21
C PHE A 27 8.67 8.67 -8.92
N ILE A 28 9.98 8.72 -8.61
CA ILE A 28 10.51 9.41 -7.43
C ILE A 28 10.21 10.91 -7.51
N GLU A 29 10.45 11.56 -8.64
CA GLU A 29 10.14 12.98 -8.86
C GLU A 29 8.66 13.26 -8.58
N ARG A 30 7.75 12.47 -9.13
CA ARG A 30 6.30 12.61 -8.90
C ARG A 30 5.92 12.39 -7.43
N VAL A 31 6.55 11.44 -6.77
CA VAL A 31 6.33 11.21 -5.32
C VAL A 31 6.76 12.42 -4.52
N LEU A 32 7.91 13.01 -4.81
CA LEU A 32 8.39 14.20 -4.13
C LEU A 32 7.44 15.39 -4.33
N GLU A 33 7.03 15.67 -5.55
CA GLU A 33 6.04 16.73 -5.86
C GLU A 33 4.71 16.51 -5.13
N ASN A 34 4.21 15.28 -5.13
CA ASN A 34 2.96 14.93 -4.45
C ASN A 34 3.09 15.01 -2.92
N THR A 35 4.27 14.72 -2.37
CA THR A 35 4.55 14.89 -0.94
C THR A 35 4.56 16.36 -0.55
N GLU A 36 5.17 17.24 -1.35
CA GLU A 36 5.14 18.68 -1.14
C GLU A 36 3.70 19.23 -1.14
N THR A 37 2.86 18.74 -2.05
CA THR A 37 1.44 19.11 -2.12
C THR A 37 0.55 18.33 -1.15
N LYS A 38 1.12 17.44 -0.34
CA LYS A 38 0.42 16.57 0.62
C LYS A 38 -0.68 15.71 0.00
N LYS A 39 -0.51 15.31 -1.25
CA LYS A 39 -1.44 14.40 -1.94
C LYS A 39 -1.20 12.94 -1.59
N ASN A 40 0.05 12.57 -1.38
CA ASN A 40 0.44 11.25 -0.91
C ASN A 40 1.70 11.34 -0.03
N GLU A 41 2.01 10.26 0.66
CA GLU A 41 3.27 10.09 1.39
C GLU A 41 3.74 8.64 1.20
N ILE A 42 4.90 8.45 0.58
CA ILE A 42 5.46 7.13 0.30
C ILE A 42 6.80 6.98 1.01
N PHE A 43 6.99 5.85 1.65
CA PHE A 43 8.17 5.51 2.43
C PHE A 43 8.84 4.25 1.89
N SER A 44 10.16 4.23 1.91
CA SER A 44 10.94 3.02 1.67
C SER A 44 11.01 2.17 2.94
N ILE A 45 10.90 0.86 2.76
CA ILE A 45 11.05 -0.13 3.82
C ILE A 45 12.45 -0.71 3.73
N TRP A 46 13.17 -0.68 4.84
CA TRP A 46 14.51 -1.27 4.98
C TRP A 46 14.52 -2.33 6.06
N PHE A 47 15.19 -3.44 5.80
CA PHE A 47 15.35 -4.53 6.74
C PHE A 47 16.81 -5.00 6.75
N HIS A 48 17.48 -4.87 7.88
CA HIS A 48 18.93 -5.15 8.01
C HIS A 48 19.76 -4.48 6.90
N GLU A 49 19.56 -3.17 6.70
CA GLU A 49 20.24 -2.36 5.68
C GLU A 49 19.95 -2.74 4.21
N GLU A 50 19.06 -3.70 3.98
CA GLU A 50 18.60 -4.06 2.64
C GLU A 50 17.25 -3.41 2.31
N PHE A 51 17.13 -2.89 1.11
CA PHE A 51 15.85 -2.36 0.61
C PHE A 51 14.84 -3.50 0.47
N ALA A 52 13.74 -3.39 1.20
CA ALA A 52 12.71 -4.43 1.27
C ALA A 52 11.47 -4.13 0.43
N GLY A 53 11.14 -2.86 0.18
CA GLY A 53 9.94 -2.48 -0.56
C GLY A 53 9.49 -1.06 -0.27
N LEU A 54 8.25 -0.76 -0.63
CA LEU A 54 7.61 0.53 -0.41
C LEU A 54 6.28 0.37 0.33
N ILE A 55 5.91 1.40 1.07
CA ILE A 55 4.61 1.56 1.69
C ILE A 55 4.23 3.03 1.72
N GLY A 56 2.96 3.35 1.59
CA GLY A 56 2.56 4.75 1.66
C GLY A 56 1.07 4.98 1.67
N PHE A 57 0.70 6.24 1.83
CA PHE A 57 -0.64 6.74 1.65
C PHE A 57 -0.83 7.22 0.22
N ASN A 58 -1.85 6.70 -0.45
CA ASN A 58 -2.28 7.12 -1.77
C ASN A 58 -3.46 8.08 -1.62
N ASP A 59 -3.47 9.15 -2.42
CA ASP A 59 -4.59 10.10 -2.52
C ASP A 59 -5.22 10.50 -1.18
N ILE A 60 -4.48 11.27 -0.38
CA ILE A 60 -4.98 11.73 0.92
C ILE A 60 -6.10 12.76 0.68
N ASP A 61 -7.32 12.37 1.03
CA ASP A 61 -8.49 13.26 1.03
C ASP A 61 -8.56 14.00 2.38
N TRP A 62 -7.99 15.19 2.39
CA TRP A 62 -7.92 16.02 3.60
C TRP A 62 -9.27 16.54 4.06
N LEU A 63 -10.22 16.74 3.14
CA LEU A 63 -11.57 17.18 3.47
C LEU A 63 -12.31 16.12 4.28
N ASN A 64 -12.27 14.87 3.81
CA ASN A 64 -12.92 13.74 4.46
C ASN A 64 -11.99 12.99 5.44
N ARG A 65 -10.72 13.42 5.57
CA ARG A 65 -9.70 12.81 6.43
C ARG A 65 -9.57 11.31 6.22
N LYS A 66 -9.47 10.90 4.96
CA LYS A 66 -9.33 9.49 4.58
C LYS A 66 -8.21 9.29 3.57
N THR A 67 -7.69 8.06 3.53
CA THR A 67 -6.68 7.65 2.57
C THR A 67 -6.69 6.14 2.36
N GLU A 68 -5.91 5.70 1.39
CA GLU A 68 -5.63 4.29 1.13
C GLU A 68 -4.15 4.00 1.38
N ILE A 69 -3.85 2.88 2.02
CA ILE A 69 -2.49 2.36 2.12
C ILE A 69 -2.22 1.39 0.97
N GLY A 70 -1.15 1.68 0.21
CA GLY A 70 -0.54 0.74 -0.71
C GLY A 70 0.82 0.28 -0.21
N TYR A 71 1.18 -0.96 -0.49
CA TYR A 71 2.50 -1.54 -0.14
C TYR A 71 2.89 -2.67 -1.06
N TRP A 72 4.19 -2.88 -1.17
CA TRP A 72 4.77 -4.08 -1.74
C TRP A 72 6.12 -4.41 -1.09
N LEU A 73 6.47 -5.68 -1.08
CA LEU A 73 7.76 -6.17 -0.61
C LEU A 73 8.43 -7.04 -1.67
N ALA A 74 9.76 -7.01 -1.69
CA ALA A 74 10.57 -7.98 -2.40
C ALA A 74 10.20 -9.42 -1.94
N GLU A 75 10.21 -10.39 -2.86
CA GLU A 75 9.76 -11.75 -2.59
C GLU A 75 10.49 -12.37 -1.39
N GLN A 76 11.81 -12.20 -1.33
CA GLN A 76 12.67 -12.70 -0.26
C GLN A 76 12.43 -12.05 1.13
N MET A 77 11.76 -10.91 1.15
CA MET A 77 11.43 -10.18 2.38
C MET A 77 10.07 -10.54 2.95
N GLN A 78 9.32 -11.39 2.26
CA GLN A 78 7.99 -11.80 2.70
C GLN A 78 8.05 -12.86 3.82
N GLY A 79 6.93 -13.06 4.51
CA GLY A 79 6.82 -14.05 5.59
C GLY A 79 7.58 -13.71 6.88
N LYS A 80 8.17 -12.52 6.97
CA LYS A 80 8.95 -12.04 8.12
C LYS A 80 8.22 -11.00 8.99
N GLY A 81 6.94 -10.76 8.71
CA GLY A 81 6.15 -9.76 9.43
C GLY A 81 6.43 -8.30 9.06
N ILE A 82 7.36 -8.05 8.13
CA ILE A 82 7.81 -6.69 7.75
C ILE A 82 6.66 -5.82 7.27
N ALA A 83 5.84 -6.31 6.33
CA ALA A 83 4.71 -5.56 5.79
C ALA A 83 3.65 -5.24 6.88
N THR A 84 3.37 -6.19 7.76
CA THR A 84 2.41 -6.00 8.87
C THR A 84 2.91 -4.93 9.82
N LEU A 85 4.17 -5.00 10.25
CA LEU A 85 4.77 -4.00 11.15
C LEU A 85 4.86 -2.61 10.51
N SER A 86 5.24 -2.54 9.23
CA SER A 86 5.30 -1.28 8.49
C SER A 86 3.91 -0.64 8.37
N ALA A 87 2.89 -1.43 8.03
CA ALA A 87 1.51 -0.95 7.94
C ALA A 87 0.99 -0.50 9.30
N GLU A 88 1.25 -1.23 10.39
CA GLU A 88 0.87 -0.83 11.74
C GLU A 88 1.44 0.54 12.12
N LYS A 89 2.74 0.77 11.86
CA LYS A 89 3.39 2.06 12.12
C LYS A 89 2.80 3.18 11.27
N LEU A 90 2.51 2.91 10.00
CA LEU A 90 1.92 3.90 9.11
C LEU A 90 0.48 4.25 9.52
N ILE A 91 -0.31 3.27 9.93
CA ILE A 91 -1.66 3.48 10.47
C ILE A 91 -1.61 4.36 11.72
N HIS A 92 -0.71 4.05 12.63
CA HIS A 92 -0.50 4.88 13.83
C HIS A 92 -0.15 6.33 13.47
N TYR A 93 0.78 6.52 12.55
CA TYR A 93 1.16 7.83 12.02
C TYR A 93 -0.04 8.57 11.42
N GLY A 94 -0.82 7.91 10.57
CA GLY A 94 -2.00 8.48 9.94
C GLY A 94 -3.04 8.97 10.96
N PHE A 95 -3.38 8.16 11.94
CA PHE A 95 -4.36 8.54 12.97
C PHE A 95 -3.82 9.55 13.98
N LYS A 96 -2.58 9.43 14.43
CA LYS A 96 -2.02 10.29 15.50
C LYS A 96 -1.42 11.59 14.98
N LYS A 97 -0.68 11.55 13.88
CA LYS A 97 0.02 12.72 13.34
C LYS A 97 -0.80 13.44 12.27
N LEU A 98 -1.29 12.73 11.27
CA LEU A 98 -2.07 13.33 10.19
C LEU A 98 -3.54 13.58 10.55
N LYS A 99 -4.00 13.06 11.71
CA LYS A 99 -5.38 13.21 12.18
C LYS A 99 -6.42 12.66 11.21
N LEU A 100 -6.05 11.63 10.46
CA LEU A 100 -6.99 10.93 9.59
C LEU A 100 -8.08 10.25 10.41
N ASN A 101 -9.25 10.08 9.80
CA ASN A 101 -10.39 9.41 10.39
C ASN A 101 -10.59 7.99 9.88
N ARG A 102 -10.24 7.76 8.59
CA ARG A 102 -10.41 6.49 7.91
C ARG A 102 -9.19 6.13 7.08
N ILE A 103 -8.75 4.90 7.22
CA ILE A 103 -7.70 4.32 6.38
C ILE A 103 -8.26 3.05 5.75
N GLN A 104 -8.09 2.88 4.44
CA GLN A 104 -8.47 1.68 3.73
C GLN A 104 -7.27 0.97 3.11
N ILE A 105 -7.43 -0.33 2.86
CA ILE A 105 -6.51 -1.17 2.10
C ILE A 105 -7.36 -1.94 1.10
N LYS A 106 -6.95 -1.90 -0.18
CA LYS A 106 -7.55 -2.69 -1.24
C LYS A 106 -6.59 -3.79 -1.66
N VAL A 107 -7.11 -4.98 -1.88
CA VAL A 107 -6.32 -6.15 -2.23
C VAL A 107 -6.99 -6.89 -3.38
N ALA A 108 -6.25 -7.20 -4.43
CA ALA A 108 -6.75 -8.01 -5.53
C ALA A 108 -7.26 -9.36 -5.01
N VAL A 109 -8.48 -9.73 -5.40
CA VAL A 109 -9.08 -11.01 -5.02
C VAL A 109 -8.13 -12.16 -5.40
N GLY A 110 -7.89 -13.05 -4.44
CA GLY A 110 -6.94 -14.16 -4.59
C GLY A 110 -5.52 -13.86 -4.07
N ASN A 111 -5.17 -12.60 -3.78
CA ASN A 111 -3.90 -12.27 -3.12
C ASN A 111 -4.02 -12.47 -1.60
N THR A 112 -4.07 -13.73 -1.18
CA THR A 112 -4.29 -14.12 0.22
C THR A 112 -3.21 -13.64 1.18
N LYS A 113 -1.96 -13.56 0.70
CA LYS A 113 -0.84 -13.00 1.50
C LYS A 113 -1.08 -11.55 1.84
N SER A 114 -1.43 -10.74 0.86
CA SER A 114 -1.72 -9.31 1.08
C SER A 114 -2.99 -9.12 1.91
N ALA A 115 -4.06 -9.88 1.65
CA ALA A 115 -5.31 -9.82 2.41
C ALA A 115 -5.15 -10.20 3.90
N SER A 116 -4.15 -10.99 4.24
CA SER A 116 -3.88 -11.36 5.63
C SER A 116 -3.42 -10.18 6.49
N ILE A 117 -2.84 -9.14 5.89
CA ILE A 117 -2.30 -7.98 6.59
C ILE A 117 -3.42 -7.12 7.20
N PRO A 118 -4.40 -6.60 6.44
CA PRO A 118 -5.49 -5.84 7.03
C PRO A 118 -6.29 -6.66 8.05
N LYS A 119 -6.48 -7.97 7.82
CA LYS A 119 -7.16 -8.85 8.79
C LYS A 119 -6.43 -8.88 10.14
N ARG A 120 -5.10 -9.06 10.14
CA ARG A 120 -4.29 -9.03 11.39
C ARG A 120 -4.30 -7.67 12.08
N LEU A 121 -4.42 -6.59 11.32
CA LEU A 121 -4.40 -5.23 11.83
C LEU A 121 -5.80 -4.71 12.23
N GLY A 122 -6.79 -5.59 12.31
CA GLY A 122 -8.13 -5.24 12.79
C GLY A 122 -8.95 -4.38 11.83
N PHE A 123 -8.65 -4.46 10.52
CA PHE A 123 -9.49 -3.86 9.50
C PHE A 123 -10.78 -4.66 9.31
N ILE A 124 -11.86 -3.95 9.05
CA ILE A 124 -13.16 -4.54 8.73
C ILE A 124 -13.26 -4.73 7.21
N PHE A 125 -13.65 -5.91 6.78
CA PHE A 125 -13.98 -6.18 5.39
C PHE A 125 -15.30 -5.50 5.02
N GLU A 126 -15.30 -4.65 4.00
CA GLU A 126 -16.49 -3.90 3.58
C GLU A 126 -17.17 -4.48 2.34
N GLY A 127 -16.46 -5.29 1.58
CA GLY A 127 -17.00 -5.91 0.37
C GLY A 127 -16.02 -5.98 -0.78
N ILE A 128 -16.57 -6.25 -1.96
CA ILE A 128 -15.82 -6.38 -3.23
C ILE A 128 -16.11 -5.19 -4.14
N GLU A 129 -15.06 -4.50 -4.55
CA GLU A 129 -15.08 -3.53 -5.64
C GLU A 129 -14.88 -4.29 -6.94
N ARG A 130 -15.95 -4.45 -7.74
CA ARG A 130 -15.89 -5.20 -9.00
C ARG A 130 -15.10 -4.44 -10.05
N SER A 131 -14.20 -5.13 -10.75
CA SER A 131 -13.34 -4.53 -11.79
C SER A 131 -12.60 -3.29 -11.30
N GLY A 132 -12.11 -3.32 -10.07
CA GLY A 132 -11.51 -2.17 -9.39
C GLY A 132 -10.12 -1.81 -9.89
N GLU A 133 -9.41 -2.73 -10.54
CA GLU A 133 -8.04 -2.48 -11.01
C GLU A 133 -7.77 -3.20 -12.33
N LEU A 134 -7.03 -2.55 -13.22
CA LEU A 134 -6.62 -3.10 -14.51
C LEU A 134 -5.24 -3.76 -14.39
N HIS A 135 -5.18 -5.08 -14.54
CA HIS A 135 -3.95 -5.87 -14.60
C HIS A 135 -3.70 -6.32 -16.05
N GLY A 136 -2.77 -5.68 -16.73
CA GLY A 136 -2.54 -5.90 -18.16
C GLY A 136 -3.78 -5.59 -18.99
N ARG A 137 -4.47 -6.60 -19.49
CA ARG A 137 -5.71 -6.46 -20.28
C ARG A 137 -6.97 -6.95 -19.54
N LYS A 138 -6.86 -7.32 -18.28
CA LYS A 138 -7.96 -7.84 -17.47
C LYS A 138 -8.23 -6.95 -16.28
N TYR A 139 -9.50 -6.69 -16.04
CA TYR A 139 -9.91 -6.08 -14.77
C TYR A 139 -10.00 -7.14 -13.70
N VAL A 140 -9.53 -6.79 -12.50
CA VAL A 140 -9.61 -7.64 -11.31
C VAL A 140 -10.50 -6.97 -10.26
N ASP A 141 -11.19 -7.81 -9.50
CA ASP A 141 -11.96 -7.36 -8.35
C ASP A 141 -11.04 -7.12 -7.17
N LEU A 142 -11.40 -6.17 -6.31
CA LEU A 142 -10.65 -5.83 -5.12
C LEU A 142 -11.46 -6.11 -3.85
N GLU A 143 -10.85 -6.78 -2.89
CA GLU A 143 -11.33 -6.82 -1.51
C GLU A 143 -11.05 -5.47 -0.87
N VAL A 144 -12.07 -4.85 -0.27
CA VAL A 144 -11.96 -3.54 0.39
C VAL A 144 -12.02 -3.75 1.90
N TYR A 145 -10.97 -3.29 2.57
CA TYR A 145 -10.83 -3.30 4.02
C TYR A 145 -10.69 -1.88 4.54
N SER A 146 -11.27 -1.58 5.67
CA SER A 146 -11.14 -0.27 6.30
C SER A 146 -10.91 -0.36 7.81
N ARG A 147 -10.26 0.68 8.32
CA ARG A 147 -10.13 0.91 9.76
C ARG A 147 -10.40 2.37 10.05
N LEU A 148 -11.23 2.63 11.07
CA LEU A 148 -11.53 3.97 11.53
C LEU A 148 -10.66 4.30 12.75
N LYS A 149 -10.45 5.59 12.97
CA LYS A 149 -9.77 6.07 14.18
C LYS A 149 -10.51 5.61 15.44
N SER A 150 -11.84 5.55 15.39
CA SER A 150 -12.70 5.09 16.49
C SER A 150 -12.61 3.59 16.79
N ASP A 151 -12.15 2.77 15.83
CA ASP A 151 -11.96 1.33 16.04
C ASP A 151 -10.73 1.04 16.92
N SER A 152 -9.90 2.05 17.15
CA SER A 152 -8.66 1.95 17.91
C SER A 152 -8.93 2.23 19.38
N THR A 153 -9.36 1.23 20.13
CA THR A 153 -9.47 1.31 21.61
C THR A 153 -8.13 1.06 22.32
N SER A 154 -7.05 0.78 21.59
CA SER A 154 -5.74 0.45 22.16
C SER A 154 -4.60 0.85 21.22
N PHE A 155 -4.11 2.05 21.37
CA PHE A 155 -2.75 2.46 21.00
C PHE A 155 -2.14 3.25 22.16
#